data_2d539e550140f421f7a4fb4c4a18a86a
#
_entry.id   2d539e550140f421f7a4fb4c4a18a86a
#
_cell.length_a   1.000
_cell.length_b   1.000
_cell.length_c   1.000
_cell.angle_alpha   90.00
_cell.angle_beta   90.00
_cell.angle_gamma   90.00
#
_symmetry.space_group_name_H-M   'P 1'
#
loop_
_entity.id
_entity.type
_entity.pdbx_description
1 polymer ?
#
loop_
_entity_poly.entity_id
_entity_poly.type
_entity_poly.pdbx_seq_one_letter_code
_entity_poly.pdbx_strand_id
1 'polypeptide(L)'
;MEEVRVRINQQFFVNDYVAVLEEVTRIHEIEGIQLSDEDVAVKAKVKVTGERNSYYSEPIFLIKDKTQVGRLPSEINDLGVRITLMNIHPETNEFSLGLNTRQKDWVIIKAMEKPLINILWLGTGVLMVGFSIAMVRRFKEFKK
;
A
#
# COMPACT_ATOMS: atom_id res chain seq x y z
N MET A 1 -6.02 10.71 0.32
CA MET A 1 -7.19 10.01 -0.25
C MET A 1 -7.24 10.29 -1.74
N GLU A 2 -7.20 9.27 -2.52
CA GLU A 2 -7.30 9.36 -3.99
C GLU A 2 -8.76 9.10 -4.39
N GLU A 3 -9.33 9.93 -5.26
CA GLU A 3 -10.67 9.75 -5.78
C GLU A 3 -10.60 9.25 -7.22
N VAL A 4 -11.25 8.13 -7.50
CA VAL A 4 -11.31 7.52 -8.82
C VAL A 4 -12.75 7.38 -9.25
N ARG A 5 -13.06 7.78 -10.50
CA ARG A 5 -14.37 7.57 -11.10
C ARG A 5 -14.36 6.30 -11.94
N VAL A 6 -15.29 5.43 -11.66
CA VAL A 6 -15.37 4.10 -12.30
C VAL A 6 -16.80 3.77 -12.67
N ARG A 7 -16.94 2.93 -13.70
CA ARG A 7 -18.21 2.31 -14.10
C ARG A 7 -18.26 0.86 -13.64
N ILE A 8 -19.44 0.29 -13.64
CA ILE A 8 -19.62 -1.14 -13.37
C ILE A 8 -18.83 -1.96 -14.40
N ASN A 9 -18.11 -2.97 -13.92
CA ASN A 9 -17.20 -3.82 -14.68
C ASN A 9 -15.96 -3.11 -15.25
N GLN A 10 -15.68 -1.88 -14.85
CA GLN A 10 -14.46 -1.20 -15.20
C GLN A 10 -13.34 -1.54 -14.22
N GLN A 11 -12.16 -1.82 -14.76
CA GLN A 11 -10.95 -2.03 -13.97
C GLN A 11 -10.32 -0.68 -13.60
N PHE A 12 -9.83 -0.60 -12.39
CA PHE A 12 -9.06 0.52 -11.89
C PHE A 12 -7.95 0.04 -10.96
N PHE A 13 -7.00 0.89 -10.67
CA PHE A 13 -5.88 0.54 -9.82
C PHE A 13 -6.08 1.09 -8.41
N VAL A 14 -5.74 0.28 -7.44
CA VAL A 14 -5.69 0.65 -6.02
C VAL A 14 -4.28 0.32 -5.54
N ASN A 15 -3.40 1.31 -5.54
CA ASN A 15 -1.98 1.09 -5.35
C ASN A 15 -1.43 0.11 -6.41
N ASP A 16 -0.83 -1.00 -5.98
CA ASP A 16 -0.29 -2.04 -6.87
C ASP A 16 -1.31 -3.15 -7.22
N TYR A 17 -2.56 -2.99 -6.80
CA TYR A 17 -3.61 -3.99 -7.00
C TYR A 17 -4.60 -3.55 -8.08
N VAL A 18 -5.12 -4.54 -8.79
CA VAL A 18 -6.20 -4.33 -9.75
C VAL A 18 -7.54 -4.52 -9.08
N ALA A 19 -8.41 -3.54 -9.19
CA ALA A 19 -9.76 -3.59 -8.66
C ALA A 19 -10.81 -3.47 -9.76
N VAL A 20 -11.97 -4.05 -9.52
CA VAL A 20 -13.14 -4.00 -10.40
C VAL A 20 -14.38 -3.71 -9.57
N LEU A 21 -15.17 -2.74 -10.00
CA LEU A 21 -16.50 -2.52 -9.45
C LEU A 21 -17.45 -3.53 -10.10
N GLU A 22 -17.77 -4.62 -9.39
CA GLU A 22 -18.60 -5.69 -9.94
C GLU A 22 -20.09 -5.33 -9.97
N GLU A 23 -20.58 -4.79 -8.87
CA GLU A 23 -22.00 -4.55 -8.68
C GLU A 23 -22.26 -3.36 -7.77
N VAL A 24 -23.38 -2.70 -8.01
CA VAL A 24 -23.90 -1.65 -7.13
C VAL A 24 -25.38 -1.95 -6.89
N THR A 25 -25.74 -2.22 -5.64
CA THR A 25 -27.06 -2.66 -5.26
C THR A 25 -27.66 -1.71 -4.22
N ARG A 26 -28.96 -1.38 -4.40
CA ARG A 26 -29.71 -0.67 -3.37
C ARG A 26 -30.07 -1.64 -2.26
N ILE A 27 -29.80 -1.25 -1.02
CA ILE A 27 -30.12 -2.03 0.17
C ILE A 27 -31.16 -1.30 1.01
N HIS A 28 -31.99 -2.06 1.72
CA HIS A 28 -33.05 -1.55 2.57
C HIS A 28 -32.77 -1.73 4.06
N GLU A 29 -31.72 -2.49 4.37
CA GLU A 29 -31.30 -2.76 5.74
C GLU A 29 -29.78 -2.61 5.86
N ILE A 30 -29.33 -1.97 6.93
CA ILE A 30 -27.94 -1.89 7.33
C ILE A 30 -27.86 -2.33 8.79
N GLU A 31 -26.93 -3.20 9.11
CA GLU A 31 -26.69 -3.67 10.48
C GLU A 31 -26.47 -2.48 11.42
N GLY A 32 -27.34 -2.34 12.44
CA GLY A 32 -27.24 -1.27 13.44
C GLY A 32 -27.81 0.08 13.02
N ILE A 33 -28.37 0.23 11.82
CA ILE A 33 -28.97 1.48 11.33
C ILE A 33 -30.41 1.20 10.90
N GLN A 34 -31.36 1.88 11.54
CA GLN A 34 -32.76 1.85 11.08
C GLN A 34 -32.91 2.82 9.91
N LEU A 35 -33.27 2.27 8.77
CA LEU A 35 -33.61 3.03 7.57
C LEU A 35 -35.12 3.26 7.53
N SER A 36 -35.50 4.48 7.16
CA SER A 36 -36.91 4.80 6.85
C SER A 36 -37.20 4.59 5.36
N ASP A 37 -38.46 4.61 4.97
CA ASP A 37 -38.88 4.43 3.57
C ASP A 37 -38.35 5.53 2.63
N GLU A 38 -37.94 6.67 3.19
CA GLU A 38 -37.36 7.79 2.46
C GLU A 38 -35.84 7.71 2.33
N ASP A 39 -35.18 6.82 3.05
CA ASP A 39 -33.75 6.64 3.06
C ASP A 39 -33.28 5.81 1.87
N VAL A 40 -32.18 6.21 1.29
CA VAL A 40 -31.56 5.48 0.17
C VAL A 40 -30.17 5.01 0.60
N ALA A 41 -30.00 3.71 0.67
CA ALA A 41 -28.71 3.11 0.91
C ALA A 41 -28.27 2.31 -0.31
N VAL A 42 -27.01 2.52 -0.72
CA VAL A 42 -26.42 1.86 -1.88
C VAL A 42 -25.12 1.20 -1.46
N LYS A 43 -25.02 -0.08 -1.71
CA LYS A 43 -23.81 -0.89 -1.47
C LYS A 43 -23.11 -1.14 -2.80
N ALA A 44 -21.83 -0.83 -2.86
CA ALA A 44 -20.97 -1.18 -3.97
C ALA A 44 -20.18 -2.44 -3.62
N LYS A 45 -20.03 -3.36 -4.56
CA LYS A 45 -19.19 -4.53 -4.41
C LYS A 45 -17.95 -4.37 -5.28
N VAL A 46 -16.82 -4.18 -4.63
CA VAL A 46 -15.53 -4.01 -5.28
C VAL A 46 -14.68 -5.25 -5.05
N LYS A 47 -14.25 -5.87 -6.13
CA LYS A 47 -13.29 -6.97 -6.10
C LYS A 47 -11.90 -6.42 -6.28
N VAL A 48 -11.01 -6.69 -5.34
CA VAL A 48 -9.59 -6.34 -5.41
C VAL A 48 -8.78 -7.60 -5.59
N THR A 49 -8.03 -7.68 -6.68
CA THR A 49 -7.20 -8.83 -6.98
C THR A 49 -5.78 -8.58 -6.45
N GLY A 50 -5.41 -9.35 -5.45
CA GLY A 50 -4.05 -9.39 -4.91
C GLY A 50 -3.18 -10.42 -5.64
N GLU A 51 -1.96 -10.62 -5.20
CA GLU A 51 -1.00 -11.54 -5.83
C GLU A 51 -1.43 -13.02 -5.80
N ARG A 52 -2.13 -13.45 -4.75
CA ARG A 52 -2.55 -14.85 -4.56
C ARG A 52 -4.04 -15.02 -4.37
N ASN A 53 -4.72 -14.00 -3.85
CA ASN A 53 -6.14 -14.07 -3.50
C ASN A 53 -6.89 -12.86 -4.04
N SER A 54 -8.20 -13.04 -4.22
CA SER A 54 -9.13 -11.94 -4.48
C SER A 54 -9.85 -11.59 -3.19
N TYR A 55 -10.00 -10.31 -2.93
CA TYR A 55 -10.67 -9.75 -1.77
C TYR A 55 -11.89 -8.96 -2.22
N TYR A 56 -12.88 -8.88 -1.36
CA TYR A 56 -14.08 -8.10 -1.62
C TYR A 56 -14.23 -6.98 -0.60
N SER A 57 -14.60 -5.82 -1.08
CA SER A 57 -14.89 -4.64 -0.28
C SER A 57 -16.30 -4.17 -0.60
N GLU A 58 -17.10 -3.88 0.41
CA GLU A 58 -18.50 -3.50 0.28
C GLU A 58 -18.79 -2.14 0.94
N PRO A 59 -18.28 -1.03 0.39
CA PRO A 59 -18.59 0.29 0.92
C PRO A 59 -20.05 0.65 0.70
N ILE A 60 -20.64 1.36 1.66
CA ILE A 60 -22.05 1.77 1.63
C ILE A 60 -22.13 3.30 1.58
N PHE A 61 -22.98 3.79 0.71
CA PHE A 61 -23.38 5.18 0.59
C PHE A 61 -24.82 5.31 1.04
N LEU A 62 -25.08 6.20 2.01
CA LEU A 62 -26.38 6.38 2.61
C LEU A 62 -26.81 7.83 2.43
N ILE A 63 -28.04 8.03 1.97
CA ILE A 63 -28.74 9.32 2.00
C ILE A 63 -29.90 9.17 2.96
N LYS A 64 -29.84 9.90 4.07
CA LYS A 64 -30.89 9.96 5.08
C LYS A 64 -31.67 11.25 4.95
N ASP A 65 -33.01 11.17 5.00
CA ASP A 65 -33.91 12.33 4.95
C ASP A 65 -33.62 13.28 3.77
N LYS A 66 -33.14 12.74 2.63
CA LYS A 66 -32.78 13.51 1.39
C LYS A 66 -31.71 14.58 1.55
N THR A 67 -31.18 14.79 2.75
CA THR A 67 -30.24 15.88 3.08
C THR A 67 -28.95 15.40 3.74
N GLN A 68 -28.99 14.34 4.51
CA GLN A 68 -27.82 13.84 5.23
C GLN A 68 -27.16 12.71 4.46
N VAL A 69 -25.87 12.88 4.14
CA VAL A 69 -25.08 11.88 3.45
C VAL A 69 -24.19 11.16 4.45
N GLY A 70 -24.40 9.86 4.58
CA GLY A 70 -23.55 8.95 5.32
C GLY A 70 -22.67 8.13 4.37
N ARG A 71 -21.43 7.86 4.77
CA ARG A 71 -20.51 7.00 4.04
C ARG A 71 -19.92 6.00 5.00
N LEU A 72 -20.15 4.72 4.73
CA LEU A 72 -19.54 3.64 5.50
C LEU A 72 -18.43 3.03 4.65
N PRO A 73 -17.17 3.28 5.03
CA PRO A 73 -16.05 2.69 4.31
C PRO A 73 -15.97 1.19 4.60
N SER A 74 -15.44 0.45 3.65
CA SER A 74 -15.06 -0.94 3.83
C SER A 74 -13.54 -1.07 3.74
N GLU A 75 -12.95 -1.81 4.67
CA GLU A 75 -11.50 -1.97 4.79
C GLU A 75 -11.10 -3.41 4.54
N ILE A 76 -10.11 -3.61 3.68
CA ILE A 76 -9.44 -4.89 3.46
C ILE A 76 -8.15 -4.86 4.27
N ASN A 77 -8.18 -5.42 5.48
CA ASN A 77 -7.06 -5.38 6.41
C ASN A 77 -5.79 -6.02 5.86
N ASP A 78 -5.93 -7.12 5.11
CA ASP A 78 -4.80 -7.86 4.53
C ASP A 78 -4.00 -7.02 3.52
N LEU A 79 -4.68 -6.13 2.81
CA LEU A 79 -4.08 -5.24 1.82
C LEU A 79 -3.82 -3.83 2.36
N GLY A 80 -4.36 -3.51 3.55
CA GLY A 80 -4.31 -2.16 4.10
C GLY A 80 -5.05 -1.13 3.25
N VAL A 81 -6.06 -1.56 2.50
CA VAL A 81 -6.85 -0.74 1.59
C VAL A 81 -8.20 -0.44 2.21
N ARG A 82 -8.57 0.84 2.26
CA ARG A 82 -9.89 1.31 2.64
C ARG A 82 -10.57 1.94 1.43
N ILE A 83 -11.74 1.44 1.09
CA ILE A 83 -12.55 1.92 -0.02
C ILE A 83 -13.80 2.58 0.53
N THR A 84 -14.10 3.78 0.05
CA THR A 84 -15.28 4.56 0.43
C THR A 84 -16.05 4.93 -0.82
N LEU A 85 -17.34 4.69 -0.86
CA LEU A 85 -18.20 5.20 -1.93
C LEU A 85 -18.50 6.68 -1.65
N MET A 86 -17.91 7.57 -2.45
CA MET A 86 -17.95 9.02 -2.23
C MET A 86 -19.18 9.67 -2.84
N ASN A 87 -19.50 9.30 -4.06
CA ASN A 87 -20.62 9.86 -4.80
C ASN A 87 -21.13 8.90 -5.89
N ILE A 88 -22.35 9.10 -6.30
CA ILE A 88 -23.01 8.36 -7.37
C ILE A 88 -23.48 9.36 -8.42
N HIS A 89 -23.10 9.13 -9.68
CA HIS A 89 -23.48 9.95 -10.82
C HIS A 89 -24.45 9.16 -11.72
N PRO A 90 -25.76 9.24 -11.46
CA PRO A 90 -26.75 8.43 -12.20
C PRO A 90 -26.81 8.77 -13.69
N GLU A 91 -26.50 10.02 -14.04
CA GLU A 91 -26.55 10.50 -15.44
C GLU A 91 -25.49 9.85 -16.33
N THR A 92 -24.34 9.54 -15.77
CA THR A 92 -23.19 8.95 -16.49
C THR A 92 -22.95 7.48 -16.15
N ASN A 93 -23.71 6.92 -15.21
CA ASN A 93 -23.46 5.62 -14.60
C ASN A 93 -22.04 5.46 -14.03
N GLU A 94 -21.55 6.53 -13.44
CA GLU A 94 -20.23 6.60 -12.82
C GLU A 94 -20.35 6.67 -11.30
N PHE A 95 -19.40 6.04 -10.64
CA PHE A 95 -19.29 5.99 -9.19
C PHE A 95 -17.95 6.54 -8.77
N SER A 96 -17.96 7.51 -7.86
CA SER A 96 -16.73 8.05 -7.27
C SER A 96 -16.36 7.23 -6.05
N LEU A 97 -15.22 6.55 -6.13
CA LEU A 97 -14.63 5.79 -5.05
C LEU A 97 -13.45 6.55 -4.46
N GLY A 98 -13.48 6.75 -3.15
CA GLY A 98 -12.35 7.27 -2.39
C GLY A 98 -11.47 6.10 -1.92
N LEU A 99 -10.22 6.13 -2.34
CA LEU A 99 -9.23 5.12 -2.02
C LEU A 99 -8.26 5.66 -0.98
N ASN A 100 -8.12 4.95 0.12
CA ASN A 100 -7.14 5.24 1.15
C ASN A 100 -6.33 3.97 1.42
N THR A 101 -5.08 4.00 1.05
CA THR A 101 -4.13 2.92 1.33
C THR A 101 -3.31 3.29 2.55
N ARG A 102 -3.33 2.43 3.57
CA ARG A 102 -2.30 2.48 4.59
C ARG A 102 -1.01 2.01 3.95
N GLN A 103 -0.09 2.91 3.67
CA GLN A 103 1.27 2.49 3.37
C GLN A 103 1.75 1.66 4.55
N LYS A 104 1.91 0.34 4.34
CA LYS A 104 2.81 -0.42 5.19
C LYS A 104 4.18 0.20 4.93
N ASP A 105 4.72 0.88 5.93
CA ASP A 105 6.10 1.33 5.90
C ASP A 105 6.99 0.09 5.76
N TRP A 106 7.32 -0.24 4.52
CA TRP A 106 8.30 -1.27 4.22
C TRP A 106 9.66 -0.65 4.48
N VAL A 107 10.19 -0.92 5.64
CA VAL A 107 11.61 -0.66 5.89
C VAL A 107 12.37 -1.73 5.11
N ILE A 108 12.83 -1.39 3.92
CA ILE A 108 13.77 -2.23 3.17
C ILE A 108 15.12 -2.08 3.86
N ILE A 109 15.39 -2.96 4.81
CA ILE A 109 16.74 -3.11 5.37
C ILE A 109 17.54 -3.87 4.33
N LYS A 110 18.24 -3.15 3.46
CA LYS A 110 19.21 -3.73 2.57
C LYS A 110 20.49 -4.00 3.37
N ALA A 111 20.56 -5.16 4.00
CA ALA A 111 21.79 -5.65 4.60
C ALA A 111 22.76 -5.98 3.47
N MET A 112 23.71 -5.08 3.21
CA MET A 112 24.80 -5.34 2.29
C MET A 112 25.89 -6.07 3.05
N GLU A 113 25.93 -7.39 2.98
CA GLU A 113 27.12 -8.14 3.35
C GLU A 113 28.22 -7.88 2.31
N LYS A 114 29.31 -7.34 2.79
CA LYS A 114 30.53 -7.23 1.99
C LYS A 114 31.46 -8.38 2.40
N PRO A 115 31.38 -9.54 1.76
CA PRO A 115 32.08 -10.74 2.22
C PRO A 115 33.61 -10.62 2.15
N LEU A 116 34.13 -9.65 1.37
CA LEU A 116 35.56 -9.46 1.16
C LEU A 116 36.20 -8.37 2.03
N ILE A 117 35.45 -7.75 2.94
CA ILE A 117 36.00 -6.69 3.79
C ILE A 117 37.12 -7.21 4.71
N ASN A 118 37.04 -8.48 5.13
CA ASN A 118 38.04 -9.12 5.96
C ASN A 118 39.36 -9.32 5.20
N ILE A 119 39.31 -9.61 3.90
CA ILE A 119 40.48 -9.76 3.04
C ILE A 119 41.15 -8.40 2.85
N LEU A 120 40.41 -7.32 2.74
CA LEU A 120 40.95 -5.96 2.65
C LEU A 120 41.72 -5.60 3.93
N TRP A 121 41.18 -5.90 5.09
CA TRP A 121 41.86 -5.66 6.37
C TRP A 121 43.10 -6.51 6.52
N LEU A 122 43.06 -7.78 6.10
CA LEU A 122 44.23 -8.67 6.08
C LEU A 122 45.33 -8.11 5.18
N GLY A 123 45.00 -7.66 3.97
CA GLY A 123 45.96 -7.05 3.05
C GLY A 123 46.60 -5.79 3.60
N THR A 124 45.82 -4.95 4.24
CA THR A 124 46.33 -3.72 4.89
C THR A 124 47.28 -4.06 6.04
N GLY A 125 46.96 -5.07 6.84
CA GLY A 125 47.81 -5.54 7.92
C GLY A 125 49.18 -6.06 7.42
N VAL A 126 49.16 -6.88 6.36
CA VAL A 126 50.39 -7.40 5.72
C VAL A 126 51.26 -6.26 5.17
N LEU A 127 50.66 -5.26 4.53
CA LEU A 127 51.36 -4.07 4.05
C LEU A 127 52.02 -3.28 5.19
N MET A 128 51.35 -3.06 6.29
CA MET A 128 51.92 -2.38 7.46
C MET A 128 53.10 -3.10 8.05
N VAL A 129 52.99 -4.44 8.18
CA VAL A 129 54.12 -5.27 8.66
C VAL A 129 55.29 -5.22 7.70
N GLY A 130 55.04 -5.35 6.40
CA GLY A 130 56.10 -5.27 5.37
C GLY A 130 56.81 -3.93 5.37
N PHE A 131 56.07 -2.85 5.49
CA PHE A 131 56.62 -1.50 5.57
C PHE A 131 57.47 -1.30 6.83
N SER A 132 57.03 -1.80 7.98
CA SER A 132 57.74 -1.73 9.24
C SER A 132 59.10 -2.47 9.17
N ILE A 133 59.11 -3.66 8.58
CA ILE A 133 60.33 -4.46 8.40
C ILE A 133 61.33 -3.72 7.46
N ALA A 134 60.83 -3.18 6.37
CA ALA A 134 61.62 -2.41 5.42
C ALA A 134 62.25 -1.18 6.08
N MET A 135 61.47 -0.49 6.91
CA MET A 135 61.93 0.70 7.65
C MET A 135 63.06 0.33 8.65
N VAL A 136 62.85 -0.73 9.43
CA VAL A 136 63.87 -1.22 10.39
C VAL A 136 65.15 -1.63 9.67
N ARG A 137 65.05 -2.33 8.54
CA ARG A 137 66.22 -2.74 7.73
C ARG A 137 67.01 -1.52 7.22
N ARG A 138 66.30 -0.51 6.73
CA ARG A 138 66.92 0.73 6.21
C ARG A 138 67.58 1.52 7.32
N PHE A 139 67.00 1.60 8.51
CA PHE A 139 67.63 2.22 9.67
C PHE A 139 68.91 1.54 10.11
N LYS A 140 68.99 0.21 10.00
CA LYS A 140 70.23 -0.53 10.30
C LYS A 140 71.33 -0.29 9.30
N GLU A 141 70.98 -0.09 8.02
CA GLU A 141 71.98 0.24 6.96
C GLU A 141 72.53 1.65 7.12
N PHE A 142 71.74 2.60 7.60
CA PHE A 142 72.25 3.97 7.86
C PHE A 142 73.12 4.10 9.11
N LYS A 143 73.14 3.10 9.97
CA LYS A 143 73.89 3.11 11.21
C LYS A 143 75.26 2.43 11.11
N LYS A 144 75.64 1.95 9.93
CA LYS A 144 76.93 1.44 9.58
C LYS A 144 77.75 2.51 8.81
#